data_5e505134896b179562f1e8b2c60652d3
#
_entry.id   5e505134896b179562f1e8b2c60652d3
#
_cell.length_a   1.000
_cell.length_b   1.000
_cell.length_c   1.000
_cell.angle_alpha   90.00
_cell.angle_beta   90.00
_cell.angle_gamma   90.00
#
_symmetry.space_group_name_H-M   'P 1'
#
loop_
_entity.id
_entity.type
_entity.pdbx_description
1 polymer ?
#
loop_
_entity_poly.entity_id
_entity_poly.type
_entity_poly.pdbx_seq_one_letter_code
_entity_poly.pdbx_strand_id
1 'polypeptide(L)'
;MSRNKKSSAINYGQPSLFDDYDIFGQTQAAPDLPGLDHHIRAAQEQLASRRESTIKPLGDIKADRRVLFISFGSGSSGNSCYVGSRTEGILIDAGVDHKKIEAEMTRNGLSMSVVKGIILTHDHGDHVRYAYALLRTNRHMALYCTPRVLNGILRRHNVSRRIKDYHHAIYKEIPFKLGGFDITAFDVDHDGSDNMGFFITSPGFSFAVATDLGNIGERVDYYMRQATHIMIESNYDLNMLMRGHYPEYLKARIVADNGHLDNTVTANYLASIYRPELKYVFLCHLSNDNNTPDLATETVNNALAAIGITTGDGSNSPTASRAPLQVMALPRFDSTGIVTLRLP
;
A
#
# COMPACT_ATOMS: atom_id res chain seq x y z
N MET A 1 27.56 -59.79 1.26
CA MET A 1 26.20 -59.30 1.56
C MET A 1 26.35 -58.04 2.40
N SER A 2 26.28 -56.89 1.78
CA SER A 2 26.33 -55.60 2.44
C SER A 2 25.20 -54.74 1.90
N ARG A 3 24.23 -54.37 2.77
CA ARG A 3 23.10 -53.53 2.42
C ARG A 3 23.48 -52.06 2.65
N ASN A 4 23.63 -51.32 1.54
CA ASN A 4 23.71 -49.88 1.55
C ASN A 4 22.33 -49.26 1.91
N LYS A 5 22.22 -48.58 3.04
CA LYS A 5 21.11 -47.67 3.32
C LYS A 5 21.43 -46.33 2.70
N LYS A 6 20.66 -45.95 1.68
CA LYS A 6 20.60 -44.58 1.18
C LYS A 6 19.74 -43.75 2.14
N SER A 7 20.32 -42.76 2.76
CA SER A 7 19.59 -41.70 3.49
C SER A 7 19.01 -40.75 2.43
N SER A 8 17.69 -40.69 2.33
CA SER A 8 16.99 -39.65 1.58
C SER A 8 16.93 -38.38 2.41
N ALA A 9 17.71 -37.39 2.06
CA ALA A 9 17.52 -36.03 2.54
C ALA A 9 16.22 -35.48 1.95
N ILE A 10 15.23 -35.21 2.77
CA ILE A 10 14.00 -34.53 2.40
C ILE A 10 14.36 -33.03 2.30
N ASN A 11 14.44 -32.57 1.08
CA ASN A 11 14.64 -31.15 0.77
C ASN A 11 13.29 -30.44 0.91
N TYR A 12 13.05 -29.71 1.99
CA TYR A 12 11.92 -28.81 2.12
C TYR A 12 12.22 -27.55 1.31
N GLY A 13 12.02 -27.65 -0.01
CA GLY A 13 11.89 -26.46 -0.84
C GLY A 13 10.70 -25.66 -0.38
N GLN A 14 10.91 -24.42 0.07
CA GLN A 14 9.81 -23.49 0.25
C GLN A 14 9.13 -23.29 -1.11
N PRO A 15 7.80 -23.47 -1.22
CA PRO A 15 7.11 -23.17 -2.47
C PRO A 15 7.29 -21.68 -2.79
N SER A 16 7.73 -21.36 -3.99
CA SER A 16 7.80 -20.00 -4.46
C SER A 16 6.36 -19.46 -4.55
N LEU A 17 6.17 -18.18 -4.26
CA LEU A 17 4.86 -17.51 -4.26
C LEU A 17 4.17 -17.55 -5.65
N PHE A 18 4.82 -18.12 -6.66
CA PHE A 18 4.44 -18.10 -8.06
C PHE A 18 4.00 -19.46 -8.62
N ASP A 19 4.02 -20.54 -7.82
CA ASP A 19 3.72 -21.89 -8.31
C ASP A 19 2.21 -22.16 -8.53
N ASP A 20 1.32 -21.26 -8.15
CA ASP A 20 -0.14 -21.45 -8.23
C ASP A 20 -0.81 -20.75 -9.44
N TYR A 21 -0.05 -20.29 -10.43
CA TYR A 21 -0.66 -19.69 -11.63
C TYR A 21 -0.83 -20.70 -12.74
N ASP A 22 -2.08 -21.05 -13.00
CA ASP A 22 -2.49 -21.83 -14.16
C ASP A 22 -2.18 -21.05 -15.47
N ILE A 23 -1.28 -21.58 -16.29
CA ILE A 23 -0.66 -20.90 -17.44
C ILE A 23 -1.66 -20.67 -18.62
N PHE A 24 -2.93 -21.14 -18.49
CA PHE A 24 -3.94 -21.11 -19.56
C PHE A 24 -5.26 -20.45 -19.18
N GLY A 25 -5.26 -19.51 -18.24
CA GLY A 25 -6.45 -18.72 -17.92
C GLY A 25 -6.86 -17.81 -19.08
N GLN A 26 -7.74 -18.27 -19.96
CA GLN A 26 -8.48 -17.40 -20.87
C GLN A 26 -9.25 -16.39 -20.01
N THR A 27 -8.95 -15.10 -20.17
CA THR A 27 -9.72 -14.00 -19.61
C THR A 27 -11.11 -14.02 -20.24
N GLN A 28 -12.07 -14.70 -19.59
CA GLN A 28 -13.47 -14.40 -19.84
C GLN A 28 -13.77 -13.04 -19.21
N ALA A 29 -14.17 -12.08 -20.03
CA ALA A 29 -14.69 -10.81 -19.57
C ALA A 29 -15.78 -11.08 -18.52
N ALA A 30 -15.68 -10.40 -17.36
CA ALA A 30 -16.69 -10.51 -16.32
C ALA A 30 -18.04 -10.06 -16.91
N PRO A 31 -19.15 -10.73 -16.58
CA PRO A 31 -20.45 -10.30 -17.06
C PRO A 31 -20.75 -8.90 -16.53
N ASP A 32 -21.13 -7.98 -17.43
CA ASP A 32 -21.70 -6.69 -17.09
C ASP A 32 -22.89 -6.91 -16.16
N LEU A 33 -22.81 -6.34 -14.96
CA LEU A 33 -23.94 -6.31 -14.04
C LEU A 33 -24.82 -5.11 -14.40
N PRO A 34 -25.99 -5.28 -15.01
CA PRO A 34 -26.90 -4.18 -15.33
C PRO A 34 -27.33 -3.49 -14.02
N GLY A 35 -27.08 -2.20 -13.90
CA GLY A 35 -27.49 -1.37 -12.75
C GLY A 35 -26.35 -0.77 -11.93
N LEU A 36 -25.09 -1.17 -12.13
CA LEU A 36 -23.95 -0.62 -11.37
C LEU A 36 -23.78 0.89 -11.62
N ASP A 37 -23.92 1.32 -12.88
CA ASP A 37 -23.84 2.74 -13.25
C ASP A 37 -24.96 3.59 -12.65
N HIS A 38 -26.14 3.01 -12.45
CA HIS A 38 -27.25 3.69 -11.79
C HIS A 38 -26.98 3.94 -10.29
N HIS A 39 -26.37 2.99 -9.60
CA HIS A 39 -26.00 3.15 -8.19
C HIS A 39 -24.86 4.14 -7.99
N ILE A 40 -23.92 4.18 -8.92
CA ILE A 40 -22.81 5.16 -8.90
C ILE A 40 -23.35 6.57 -9.11
N ARG A 41 -24.21 6.78 -10.07
CA ARG A 41 -24.87 8.09 -10.32
C ARG A 41 -25.72 8.55 -9.13
N ALA A 42 -26.53 7.66 -8.56
CA ALA A 42 -27.35 7.97 -7.39
C ALA A 42 -26.50 8.35 -6.15
N ALA A 43 -25.35 7.68 -5.94
CA ALA A 43 -24.42 8.02 -4.88
C ALA A 43 -23.72 9.37 -5.11
N GLN A 44 -23.37 9.68 -6.36
CA GLN A 44 -22.80 10.97 -6.74
C GLN A 44 -23.78 12.13 -6.57
N GLU A 45 -25.06 11.95 -6.90
CA GLU A 45 -26.13 12.93 -6.70
C GLU A 45 -26.43 13.17 -5.22
N GLN A 46 -26.42 12.12 -4.39
CA GLN A 46 -26.52 12.27 -2.92
C GLN A 46 -25.36 13.01 -2.30
N LEU A 47 -24.15 12.86 -2.83
CA LEU A 47 -22.97 13.60 -2.38
C LEU A 47 -23.02 15.07 -2.79
N ALA A 48 -23.52 15.37 -3.99
CA ALA A 48 -23.70 16.74 -4.47
C ALA A 48 -24.72 17.51 -3.61
N SER A 49 -25.82 16.87 -3.22
CA SER A 49 -26.87 17.49 -2.38
C SER A 49 -26.44 17.71 -0.91
N ARG A 50 -25.44 16.98 -0.42
CA ARG A 50 -24.90 17.14 0.96
C ARG A 50 -23.87 18.25 1.09
N ARG A 51 -23.38 18.86 0.02
CA ARG A 51 -22.38 19.95 0.08
C ARG A 51 -22.90 21.29 0.60
N GLU A 52 -24.19 21.44 0.80
CA GLU A 52 -24.80 22.70 1.27
C GLU A 52 -25.18 22.75 2.75
N SER A 53 -24.91 21.73 3.57
CA SER A 53 -25.18 21.81 5.01
C SER A 53 -23.98 22.41 5.75
N THR A 54 -24.14 23.64 6.18
CA THR A 54 -23.24 24.41 7.07
C THR A 54 -22.93 23.65 8.35
N ILE A 55 -21.70 23.12 8.47
CA ILE A 55 -21.19 22.53 9.71
C ILE A 55 -20.68 23.66 10.59
N LYS A 56 -21.34 23.91 11.74
CA LYS A 56 -20.80 24.79 12.79
C LYS A 56 -19.55 24.14 13.39
N PRO A 57 -18.47 24.90 13.64
CA PRO A 57 -17.27 24.35 14.27
C PRO A 57 -17.56 23.93 15.71
N LEU A 58 -17.30 22.70 16.04
CA LEU A 58 -17.29 22.18 17.40
C LEU A 58 -15.99 22.66 18.08
N GLY A 59 -16.11 23.23 19.27
CA GLY A 59 -15.06 23.92 19.98
C GLY A 59 -13.78 23.13 20.26
N ASP A 60 -12.69 23.87 20.43
CA ASP A 60 -11.31 23.49 20.65
C ASP A 60 -11.08 22.40 21.71
N ILE A 61 -11.01 21.17 21.28
CA ILE A 61 -10.14 20.18 21.93
C ILE A 61 -8.86 20.19 21.08
N LYS A 62 -7.73 20.59 21.66
CA LYS A 62 -6.40 20.40 21.07
C LYS A 62 -6.13 18.91 20.96
N ALA A 63 -6.77 18.24 20.03
CA ALA A 63 -6.41 16.87 19.64
C ALA A 63 -4.96 16.88 19.15
N ASP A 64 -4.19 15.92 19.58
CA ASP A 64 -2.83 15.69 19.08
C ASP A 64 -2.92 15.49 17.55
N ARG A 65 -2.68 16.58 16.79
CA ARG A 65 -2.81 16.60 15.32
C ARG A 65 -1.71 15.82 14.60
N ARG A 66 -0.84 15.11 15.35
CA ARG A 66 0.25 14.34 14.75
C ARG A 66 -0.31 13.09 14.09
N VAL A 67 -0.05 12.96 12.81
CA VAL A 67 -0.30 11.71 12.08
C VAL A 67 0.92 10.81 12.24
N LEU A 68 0.67 9.57 12.65
CA LEU A 68 1.68 8.54 12.85
C LEU A 68 1.62 7.57 11.67
N PHE A 69 2.78 7.14 11.22
CA PHE A 69 2.93 6.09 10.21
C PHE A 69 3.82 4.97 10.78
N ILE A 70 3.45 3.72 10.52
CA ILE A 70 4.28 2.53 10.80
C ILE A 70 4.15 1.59 9.61
N SER A 71 5.25 1.25 8.94
CA SER A 71 5.28 0.10 8.05
C SER A 71 5.65 -1.15 8.88
N PHE A 72 4.89 -2.22 8.74
CA PHE A 72 5.17 -3.52 9.37
C PHE A 72 5.95 -4.46 8.44
N GLY A 73 6.07 -4.09 7.19
CA GLY A 73 6.76 -4.77 6.12
C GLY A 73 6.25 -4.26 4.77
N SER A 74 7.13 -4.26 3.75
CA SER A 74 6.81 -3.77 2.41
C SER A 74 7.58 -4.55 1.34
N GLY A 75 6.89 -5.38 0.58
CA GLY A 75 7.42 -6.22 -0.51
C GLY A 75 6.64 -7.52 -0.66
N SER A 76 7.00 -8.35 -1.63
CA SER A 76 6.29 -9.60 -1.98
C SER A 76 6.19 -10.64 -0.85
N SER A 77 6.86 -10.44 0.29
CA SER A 77 6.72 -11.26 1.51
C SER A 77 5.52 -10.86 2.37
N GLY A 78 5.04 -9.62 2.24
CA GLY A 78 3.89 -9.08 2.93
C GLY A 78 3.94 -7.57 3.06
N ASN A 79 2.83 -6.94 2.74
CA ASN A 79 2.62 -5.49 2.80
C ASN A 79 1.57 -5.17 3.87
N SER A 80 1.90 -4.27 4.78
CA SER A 80 0.94 -3.68 5.71
C SER A 80 1.54 -2.44 6.35
N CYS A 81 0.74 -1.39 6.49
CA CYS A 81 1.13 -0.22 7.27
C CYS A 81 -0.05 0.36 8.07
N TYR A 82 0.29 1.09 9.14
CA TYR A 82 -0.65 1.86 9.94
C TYR A 82 -0.52 3.34 9.60
N VAL A 83 -1.66 4.01 9.45
CA VAL A 83 -1.76 5.46 9.36
C VAL A 83 -2.84 5.92 10.34
N GLY A 84 -2.50 6.84 11.23
CA GLY A 84 -3.45 7.30 12.23
C GLY A 84 -2.85 8.19 13.30
N SER A 85 -3.58 8.34 14.39
CA SER A 85 -3.15 8.99 15.62
C SER A 85 -2.94 7.94 16.74
N ARG A 86 -2.76 8.38 17.98
CA ARG A 86 -2.74 7.46 19.13
C ARG A 86 -4.14 6.98 19.54
N THR A 87 -5.20 7.52 18.97
CA THR A 87 -6.59 7.23 19.36
C THR A 87 -7.40 6.56 18.27
N GLU A 88 -7.06 6.79 17.02
CA GLU A 88 -7.72 6.17 15.87
C GLU A 88 -6.83 6.18 14.62
N GLY A 89 -7.05 5.21 13.76
CA GLY A 89 -6.35 5.07 12.49
C GLY A 89 -6.82 3.84 11.72
N ILE A 90 -6.09 3.53 10.66
CA ILE A 90 -6.41 2.46 9.71
C ILE A 90 -5.18 1.60 9.42
N LEU A 91 -5.41 0.37 8.99
CA LEU A 91 -4.41 -0.43 8.29
C LEU A 91 -4.62 -0.31 6.78
N ILE A 92 -3.53 -0.16 6.05
CA ILE A 92 -3.48 -0.31 4.59
C ILE A 92 -2.82 -1.66 4.34
N ASP A 93 -3.55 -2.56 3.71
CA ASP A 93 -3.22 -3.96 3.48
C ASP A 93 -2.97 -4.79 4.76
N ALA A 94 -2.96 -6.11 4.60
CA ALA A 94 -2.86 -7.09 5.68
C ALA A 94 -2.08 -8.34 5.24
N GLY A 95 -0.99 -8.14 4.50
CA GLY A 95 -0.12 -9.20 4.02
C GLY A 95 0.93 -9.66 5.03
N VAL A 96 1.22 -8.84 6.04
CA VAL A 96 2.16 -9.14 7.14
C VAL A 96 1.45 -9.96 8.20
N ASP A 97 2.18 -10.88 8.86
CA ASP A 97 1.64 -11.71 9.94
C ASP A 97 0.96 -10.86 11.01
N HIS A 98 -0.30 -11.18 11.31
CA HIS A 98 -1.13 -10.43 12.24
C HIS A 98 -0.53 -10.33 13.66
N LYS A 99 0.17 -11.39 14.13
CA LYS A 99 0.85 -11.36 15.42
C LYS A 99 2.02 -10.39 15.42
N LYS A 100 2.72 -10.28 14.29
CA LYS A 100 3.78 -9.28 14.14
C LYS A 100 3.21 -7.87 14.15
N ILE A 101 2.10 -7.61 13.45
CA ILE A 101 1.42 -6.31 13.47
C ILE A 101 1.01 -5.95 14.91
N GLU A 102 0.37 -6.86 15.63
CA GLU A 102 -0.05 -6.67 17.03
C GLU A 102 1.13 -6.39 17.96
N ALA A 103 2.24 -7.13 17.79
CA ALA A 103 3.46 -6.94 18.58
C ALA A 103 4.13 -5.59 18.30
N GLU A 104 4.21 -5.18 17.02
CA GLU A 104 4.80 -3.90 16.64
C GLU A 104 3.93 -2.72 17.09
N MET A 105 2.61 -2.81 16.97
CA MET A 105 1.69 -1.82 17.54
C MET A 105 1.94 -1.65 19.04
N THR A 106 1.98 -2.75 19.78
CA THR A 106 2.23 -2.75 21.23
C THR A 106 3.62 -2.18 21.58
N ARG A 107 4.68 -2.58 20.85
CA ARG A 107 6.04 -2.04 21.04
C ARG A 107 6.11 -0.53 20.87
N ASN A 108 5.29 0.01 19.99
CA ASN A 108 5.18 1.43 19.71
C ASN A 108 4.16 2.15 20.63
N GLY A 109 3.64 1.49 21.67
CA GLY A 109 2.68 2.07 22.61
C GLY A 109 1.30 2.32 22.01
N LEU A 110 0.91 1.53 20.99
CA LEU A 110 -0.40 1.56 20.35
C LEU A 110 -1.15 0.26 20.64
N SER A 111 -2.47 0.34 20.73
CA SER A 111 -3.35 -0.84 20.85
C SER A 111 -4.04 -1.09 19.51
N MET A 112 -4.33 -2.34 19.19
CA MET A 112 -5.18 -2.69 18.04
C MET A 112 -6.58 -2.08 18.11
N SER A 113 -7.04 -1.66 19.30
CA SER A 113 -8.34 -0.98 19.46
C SER A 113 -8.44 0.38 18.77
N VAL A 114 -7.30 1.01 18.47
CA VAL A 114 -7.28 2.28 17.72
C VAL A 114 -7.51 2.07 16.22
N VAL A 115 -7.27 0.86 15.70
CA VAL A 115 -7.45 0.52 14.29
C VAL A 115 -8.94 0.36 13.99
N LYS A 116 -9.50 1.22 13.15
CA LYS A 116 -10.95 1.21 12.83
C LYS A 116 -11.29 0.28 11.68
N GLY A 117 -10.32 -0.04 10.82
CA GLY A 117 -10.53 -0.97 9.71
C GLY A 117 -9.27 -1.18 8.90
N ILE A 118 -9.39 -2.10 7.95
CA ILE A 118 -8.38 -2.44 6.96
C ILE A 118 -8.90 -1.98 5.59
N ILE A 119 -8.13 -1.17 4.87
CA ILE A 119 -8.37 -0.88 3.47
C ILE A 119 -7.41 -1.74 2.64
N LEU A 120 -7.90 -2.40 1.58
CA LEU A 120 -7.08 -3.25 0.71
C LEU A 120 -6.88 -2.60 -0.64
N THR A 121 -5.63 -2.60 -1.10
CA THR A 121 -5.24 -2.10 -2.43
C THR A 121 -5.69 -3.05 -3.53
N HIS A 122 -5.46 -4.34 -3.38
CA HIS A 122 -5.85 -5.38 -4.34
C HIS A 122 -5.86 -6.78 -3.68
N ASP A 123 -6.05 -7.85 -4.46
CA ASP A 123 -6.29 -9.20 -3.95
C ASP A 123 -5.07 -10.14 -4.01
N HIS A 124 -3.84 -9.66 -4.18
CA HIS A 124 -2.66 -10.52 -4.10
C HIS A 124 -2.36 -10.99 -2.68
N GLY A 125 -1.75 -12.18 -2.57
CA GLY A 125 -1.55 -12.86 -1.28
C GLY A 125 -0.70 -12.08 -0.28
N ASP A 126 0.29 -11.35 -0.74
CA ASP A 126 1.14 -10.48 0.07
C ASP A 126 0.46 -9.18 0.54
N HIS A 127 -0.78 -8.93 0.13
CA HIS A 127 -1.63 -7.83 0.61
C HIS A 127 -2.79 -8.31 1.48
N VAL A 128 -3.27 -9.56 1.32
CA VAL A 128 -4.52 -9.99 1.96
C VAL A 128 -4.39 -11.18 2.90
N ARG A 129 -3.24 -11.86 2.93
CA ARG A 129 -3.00 -13.16 3.59
C ARG A 129 -3.52 -13.23 5.02
N TYR A 130 -3.38 -12.18 5.80
CA TYR A 130 -3.75 -12.15 7.21
C TYR A 130 -4.99 -11.30 7.52
N ALA A 131 -5.66 -10.75 6.50
CA ALA A 131 -6.83 -9.89 6.68
C ALA A 131 -7.93 -10.57 7.53
N TYR A 132 -8.28 -11.82 7.22
CA TYR A 132 -9.30 -12.53 7.99
C TYR A 132 -8.85 -12.86 9.42
N ALA A 133 -7.56 -13.14 9.65
CA ALA A 133 -7.03 -13.38 10.98
C ALA A 133 -7.15 -12.12 11.86
N LEU A 134 -6.74 -10.95 11.33
CA LEU A 134 -6.87 -9.65 12.00
C LEU A 134 -8.33 -9.32 12.35
N LEU A 135 -9.24 -9.48 11.39
CA LEU A 135 -10.67 -9.20 11.59
C LEU A 135 -11.31 -10.13 12.63
N ARG A 136 -10.94 -11.40 12.62
CA ARG A 136 -11.47 -12.40 13.57
C ARG A 136 -11.04 -12.13 15.01
N THR A 137 -9.79 -11.67 15.21
CA THR A 137 -9.25 -11.34 16.54
C THR A 137 -9.68 -9.96 17.00
N ASN A 138 -9.93 -9.03 16.08
CA ASN A 138 -10.27 -7.63 16.35
C ASN A 138 -11.66 -7.30 15.74
N ARG A 139 -12.73 -7.84 16.33
CA ARG A 139 -14.09 -7.81 15.79
C ARG A 139 -14.73 -6.42 15.61
N HIS A 140 -14.12 -5.39 16.17
CA HIS A 140 -14.54 -3.99 15.98
C HIS A 140 -14.06 -3.40 14.64
N MET A 141 -13.13 -4.08 13.97
CA MET A 141 -12.60 -3.66 12.67
C MET A 141 -13.49 -4.15 11.54
N ALA A 142 -13.50 -3.40 10.45
CA ALA A 142 -14.14 -3.78 9.20
C ALA A 142 -13.12 -3.83 8.05
N LEU A 143 -13.48 -4.50 6.96
CA LEU A 143 -12.70 -4.64 5.73
C LEU A 143 -13.31 -3.75 4.65
N TYR A 144 -12.50 -2.84 4.13
CA TYR A 144 -12.89 -1.91 3.07
C TYR A 144 -12.17 -2.25 1.78
N CYS A 145 -12.88 -2.75 0.80
CA CYS A 145 -12.38 -3.00 -0.53
C CYS A 145 -13.54 -3.03 -1.54
N THR A 146 -13.21 -3.00 -2.84
CA THR A 146 -14.26 -3.15 -3.85
C THR A 146 -14.85 -4.57 -3.84
N PRO A 147 -16.08 -4.76 -4.30
CA PRO A 147 -16.66 -6.11 -4.46
C PRO A 147 -15.81 -7.01 -5.37
N ARG A 148 -15.08 -6.45 -6.33
CA ARG A 148 -14.17 -7.20 -7.21
C ARG A 148 -12.98 -7.76 -6.43
N VAL A 149 -12.33 -6.95 -5.59
CA VAL A 149 -11.24 -7.39 -4.69
C VAL A 149 -11.73 -8.50 -3.77
N LEU A 150 -12.87 -8.33 -3.08
CA LEU A 150 -13.43 -9.38 -2.22
C LEU A 150 -13.68 -10.69 -2.97
N ASN A 151 -14.25 -10.61 -4.18
CA ASN A 151 -14.49 -11.79 -5.01
C ASN A 151 -13.17 -12.42 -5.46
N GLY A 152 -12.14 -11.62 -5.77
CA GLY A 152 -10.80 -12.09 -6.06
C GLY A 152 -10.19 -12.86 -4.89
N ILE A 153 -10.25 -12.31 -3.68
CA ILE A 153 -9.80 -12.98 -2.44
C ILE A 153 -10.47 -14.34 -2.27
N LEU A 154 -11.79 -14.41 -2.43
CA LEU A 154 -12.55 -15.65 -2.25
C LEU A 154 -12.32 -16.71 -3.32
N ARG A 155 -11.81 -16.33 -4.49
CA ARG A 155 -11.48 -17.24 -5.59
C ARG A 155 -10.03 -17.73 -5.55
N ARG A 156 -9.10 -16.82 -5.22
CA ARG A 156 -7.66 -17.07 -5.33
C ARG A 156 -7.03 -17.61 -4.05
N HIS A 157 -7.66 -17.35 -2.87
CA HIS A 157 -7.07 -17.69 -1.59
C HIS A 157 -7.95 -18.63 -0.78
N ASN A 158 -7.31 -19.53 -0.03
CA ASN A 158 -7.99 -20.40 0.94
C ASN A 158 -8.33 -19.60 2.20
N VAL A 159 -9.31 -18.71 2.09
CA VAL A 159 -9.80 -17.86 3.18
C VAL A 159 -11.24 -18.23 3.54
N SER A 160 -11.59 -18.12 4.81
CA SER A 160 -12.97 -18.35 5.26
C SER A 160 -13.95 -17.38 4.60
N ARG A 161 -15.05 -17.91 4.05
CA ARG A 161 -16.13 -17.09 3.47
C ARG A 161 -16.74 -16.10 4.47
N ARG A 162 -16.51 -16.30 5.77
CA ARG A 162 -16.93 -15.37 6.83
C ARG A 162 -16.20 -14.02 6.77
N ILE A 163 -15.18 -13.86 5.96
CA ILE A 163 -14.58 -12.55 5.69
C ILE A 163 -15.63 -11.56 5.13
N LYS A 164 -16.68 -12.07 4.46
CA LYS A 164 -17.81 -11.26 3.98
C LYS A 164 -18.58 -10.56 5.10
N ASP A 165 -18.58 -11.13 6.32
CA ASP A 165 -19.31 -10.58 7.48
C ASP A 165 -18.70 -9.26 7.96
N TYR A 166 -17.44 -8.95 7.55
CA TYR A 166 -16.70 -7.75 7.88
C TYR A 166 -16.61 -6.75 6.73
N HIS A 167 -17.12 -7.11 5.54
CA HIS A 167 -16.91 -6.33 4.33
C HIS A 167 -17.82 -5.11 4.23
N HIS A 168 -17.21 -3.96 4.04
CA HIS A 168 -17.83 -2.71 3.63
C HIS A 168 -17.35 -2.38 2.21
N ALA A 169 -18.28 -2.40 1.26
CA ALA A 169 -17.97 -2.10 -0.14
C ALA A 169 -17.59 -0.63 -0.28
N ILE A 170 -16.45 -0.38 -0.93
CA ILE A 170 -16.03 0.94 -1.39
C ILE A 170 -15.96 0.95 -2.92
N TYR A 171 -15.97 2.15 -3.48
CA TYR A 171 -15.91 2.34 -4.93
C TYR A 171 -14.90 3.43 -5.26
N LYS A 172 -14.17 3.25 -6.37
CA LYS A 172 -13.21 4.25 -6.84
C LYS A 172 -13.89 5.60 -7.06
N GLU A 173 -13.20 6.68 -6.74
CA GLU A 173 -13.63 8.08 -6.86
C GLU A 173 -14.82 8.47 -5.93
N ILE A 174 -15.27 7.57 -5.07
CA ILE A 174 -16.31 7.87 -4.08
C ILE A 174 -15.68 7.95 -2.70
N PRO A 175 -15.61 9.15 -2.07
CA PRO A 175 -15.01 9.32 -0.76
C PRO A 175 -15.80 8.62 0.35
N PHE A 176 -15.09 8.06 1.33
CA PHE A 176 -15.68 7.51 2.55
C PHE A 176 -14.86 7.94 3.78
N LYS A 177 -15.44 7.82 4.98
CA LYS A 177 -14.78 8.18 6.23
C LYS A 177 -14.36 6.94 7.00
N LEU A 178 -13.11 6.92 7.46
CA LEU A 178 -12.60 5.85 8.31
C LEU A 178 -11.39 6.34 9.13
N GLY A 179 -11.37 6.02 10.43
CA GLY A 179 -10.21 6.26 11.31
C GLY A 179 -9.77 7.72 11.39
N GLY A 180 -10.72 8.66 11.33
CA GLY A 180 -10.45 10.10 11.38
C GLY A 180 -10.06 10.73 10.04
N PHE A 181 -10.12 9.96 8.95
CA PHE A 181 -9.76 10.42 7.61
C PHE A 181 -10.96 10.43 6.64
N ASP A 182 -10.89 11.32 5.65
CA ASP A 182 -11.62 11.20 4.39
C ASP A 182 -10.72 10.47 3.40
N ILE A 183 -11.21 9.36 2.82
CA ILE A 183 -10.43 8.45 1.96
C ILE A 183 -11.10 8.32 0.61
N THR A 184 -10.33 8.50 -0.46
CA THR A 184 -10.77 8.24 -1.83
C THR A 184 -9.89 7.15 -2.44
N ALA A 185 -10.50 6.06 -2.90
CA ALA A 185 -9.82 5.06 -3.70
C ALA A 185 -9.72 5.54 -5.15
N PHE A 186 -8.59 5.33 -5.80
CA PHE A 186 -8.38 5.69 -7.21
C PHE A 186 -7.78 4.52 -7.99
N ASP A 187 -7.88 4.57 -9.31
CA ASP A 187 -7.42 3.50 -10.19
C ASP A 187 -5.89 3.42 -10.27
N VAL A 188 -5.38 2.19 -10.32
CA VAL A 188 -3.94 1.87 -10.43
C VAL A 188 -3.78 0.73 -11.43
N ASP A 189 -2.79 0.85 -12.31
CA ASP A 189 -2.47 -0.17 -13.30
C ASP A 189 -1.62 -1.28 -12.68
N HIS A 190 -2.24 -2.44 -12.42
CA HIS A 190 -1.60 -3.66 -11.91
C HIS A 190 -2.42 -4.89 -12.28
N ASP A 191 -1.89 -6.12 -12.06
CA ASP A 191 -2.48 -7.37 -12.52
C ASP A 191 -3.42 -8.09 -11.51
N GLY A 192 -3.91 -7.38 -10.49
CA GLY A 192 -4.94 -7.88 -9.57
C GLY A 192 -6.35 -7.92 -10.18
N SER A 193 -7.33 -8.49 -9.46
CA SER A 193 -8.74 -8.52 -9.90
C SER A 193 -9.38 -7.13 -9.98
N ASP A 194 -8.91 -6.22 -9.16
CA ASP A 194 -9.19 -4.78 -9.17
C ASP A 194 -8.10 -4.11 -8.32
N ASN A 195 -7.54 -3.01 -8.79
CA ASN A 195 -6.36 -2.41 -8.18
C ASN A 195 -6.64 -0.95 -7.81
N MET A 196 -6.23 -0.55 -6.61
CA MET A 196 -6.52 0.78 -6.08
C MET A 196 -5.30 1.37 -5.39
N GLY A 197 -5.08 2.65 -5.63
CA GLY A 197 -4.41 3.52 -4.70
C GLY A 197 -5.41 4.20 -3.76
N PHE A 198 -4.90 4.85 -2.72
CA PHE A 198 -5.72 5.58 -1.75
C PHE A 198 -5.19 7.00 -1.56
N PHE A 199 -6.10 7.97 -1.61
CA PHE A 199 -5.85 9.34 -1.21
C PHE A 199 -6.53 9.58 0.14
N ILE A 200 -5.74 9.73 1.20
CA ILE A 200 -6.14 9.79 2.60
C ILE A 200 -5.93 11.21 3.08
N THR A 201 -7.00 11.88 3.53
CA THR A 201 -6.94 13.30 3.90
C THR A 201 -7.51 13.57 5.29
N SER A 202 -6.93 14.57 5.94
CA SER A 202 -7.46 15.26 7.12
C SER A 202 -6.98 16.71 7.11
N PRO A 203 -7.46 17.61 7.98
CA PRO A 203 -7.06 19.02 7.95
C PRO A 203 -5.54 19.22 8.00
N GLY A 204 -4.96 19.76 6.92
CA GLY A 204 -3.53 20.00 6.75
C GLY A 204 -2.70 18.75 6.41
N PHE A 205 -3.32 17.62 6.12
CA PHE A 205 -2.65 16.36 5.79
C PHE A 205 -3.27 15.72 4.56
N SER A 206 -2.43 15.25 3.64
CA SER A 206 -2.84 14.39 2.54
C SER A 206 -1.76 13.35 2.24
N PHE A 207 -2.18 12.11 2.10
CA PHE A 207 -1.29 10.98 1.85
C PHE A 207 -1.81 10.17 0.65
N ALA A 208 -1.03 10.14 -0.42
CA ALA A 208 -1.32 9.31 -1.59
C ALA A 208 -0.50 8.02 -1.52
N VAL A 209 -1.17 6.90 -1.71
CA VAL A 209 -0.60 5.55 -1.60
C VAL A 209 -0.87 4.79 -2.89
N ALA A 210 0.19 4.31 -3.56
CA ALA A 210 0.14 3.37 -4.67
C ALA A 210 1.32 2.38 -4.52
N THR A 211 1.01 1.14 -4.12
CA THR A 211 2.03 0.16 -3.70
C THR A 211 2.54 -0.69 -4.83
N ASP A 212 1.65 -1.22 -5.66
CA ASP A 212 1.93 -2.08 -6.80
C ASP A 212 1.45 -1.34 -8.04
N LEU A 213 2.39 -0.92 -8.83
CA LEU A 213 2.17 0.11 -9.84
C LEU A 213 3.01 -0.18 -11.08
N GLY A 214 2.39 -0.60 -12.16
CA GLY A 214 3.08 -0.88 -13.43
C GLY A 214 3.44 0.39 -14.19
N ASN A 215 2.63 1.43 -14.10
CA ASN A 215 2.89 2.73 -14.71
C ASN A 215 2.24 3.90 -13.95
N ILE A 216 2.67 5.13 -14.22
CA ILE A 216 2.09 6.35 -13.64
C ILE A 216 0.92 6.82 -14.52
N GLY A 217 -0.26 6.23 -14.30
CA GLY A 217 -1.48 6.62 -15.00
C GLY A 217 -2.03 7.98 -14.56
N GLU A 218 -3.03 8.49 -15.29
CA GLU A 218 -3.62 9.81 -15.04
C GLU A 218 -4.15 9.98 -13.61
N ARG A 219 -4.80 8.95 -13.04
CA ARG A 219 -5.37 9.02 -11.69
C ARG A 219 -4.29 9.01 -10.61
N VAL A 220 -3.23 8.24 -10.81
CA VAL A 220 -2.05 8.24 -9.92
C VAL A 220 -1.42 9.63 -9.91
N ASP A 221 -1.14 10.21 -11.08
CA ASP A 221 -0.56 11.56 -11.21
C ASP A 221 -1.44 12.63 -10.56
N TYR A 222 -2.75 12.56 -10.77
CA TYR A 222 -3.71 13.51 -10.20
C TYR A 222 -3.66 13.56 -8.67
N TYR A 223 -3.65 12.39 -7.98
CA TYR A 223 -3.64 12.34 -6.54
C TYR A 223 -2.25 12.57 -5.94
N MET A 224 -1.20 12.06 -6.57
CA MET A 224 0.18 12.25 -6.11
C MET A 224 0.58 13.73 -6.10
N ARG A 225 0.17 14.50 -7.11
CA ARG A 225 0.44 15.95 -7.18
C ARG A 225 -0.24 16.76 -6.08
N GLN A 226 -1.28 16.25 -5.43
CA GLN A 226 -1.99 16.93 -4.34
C GLN A 226 -1.49 16.51 -2.96
N ALA A 227 -0.71 15.43 -2.88
CA ALA A 227 -0.31 14.83 -1.64
C ALA A 227 0.80 15.61 -0.94
N THR A 228 0.72 15.75 0.39
CA THR A 228 1.80 16.22 1.25
C THR A 228 2.73 15.10 1.66
N HIS A 229 2.27 13.86 1.53
CA HIS A 229 2.98 12.62 1.80
C HIS A 229 2.67 11.63 0.70
N ILE A 230 3.66 10.88 0.26
CA ILE A 230 3.53 9.90 -0.82
C ILE A 230 4.10 8.55 -0.37
N MET A 231 3.39 7.46 -0.62
CA MET A 231 3.93 6.11 -0.64
C MET A 231 3.77 5.56 -2.05
N ILE A 232 4.88 5.30 -2.71
CA ILE A 232 4.92 4.90 -4.12
C ILE A 232 5.89 3.74 -4.30
N GLU A 233 5.58 2.86 -5.23
CA GLU A 233 6.46 1.76 -5.58
C GLU A 233 7.81 2.23 -6.14
N SER A 234 8.88 1.53 -5.75
CA SER A 234 10.22 1.58 -6.33
C SER A 234 10.75 0.15 -6.31
N ASN A 235 10.24 -0.67 -7.24
CA ASN A 235 10.36 -2.12 -7.12
C ASN A 235 11.75 -2.61 -7.48
N TYR A 236 12.27 -2.24 -8.64
CA TYR A 236 13.51 -2.81 -9.17
C TYR A 236 14.47 -1.77 -9.74
N ASP A 237 15.75 -2.11 -9.78
CA ASP A 237 16.74 -1.50 -10.65
C ASP A 237 16.80 -2.30 -11.95
N LEU A 238 16.70 -1.63 -13.09
CA LEU A 238 16.66 -2.27 -14.40
C LEU A 238 17.92 -3.10 -14.68
N ASN A 239 19.10 -2.63 -14.27
CA ASN A 239 20.34 -3.36 -14.51
C ASN A 239 20.42 -4.63 -13.65
N MET A 240 19.98 -4.55 -12.37
CA MET A 240 19.90 -5.73 -11.51
C MET A 240 18.91 -6.74 -12.06
N LEU A 241 17.71 -6.31 -12.49
CA LEU A 241 16.70 -7.19 -13.07
C LEU A 241 17.21 -7.88 -14.33
N MET A 242 17.78 -7.13 -15.28
CA MET A 242 18.25 -7.70 -16.55
C MET A 242 19.42 -8.68 -16.38
N ARG A 243 20.32 -8.41 -15.40
CA ARG A 243 21.46 -9.30 -15.08
C ARG A 243 21.10 -10.42 -14.11
N GLY A 244 19.98 -10.30 -13.41
CA GLY A 244 19.49 -11.25 -12.41
C GLY A 244 19.07 -12.59 -13.03
N HIS A 245 18.90 -13.61 -12.17
CA HIS A 245 18.62 -14.99 -12.59
C HIS A 245 17.14 -15.28 -12.85
N TYR A 246 16.28 -14.26 -12.84
CA TYR A 246 14.89 -14.47 -13.19
C TYR A 246 14.75 -14.92 -14.66
N PRO A 247 13.83 -15.88 -14.94
CA PRO A 247 13.52 -16.25 -16.31
C PRO A 247 13.02 -15.06 -17.12
N GLU A 248 13.26 -15.06 -18.43
CA GLU A 248 12.90 -13.93 -19.30
C GLU A 248 11.40 -13.59 -19.27
N TYR A 249 10.52 -14.60 -19.16
CA TYR A 249 9.07 -14.36 -19.06
C TYR A 249 8.70 -13.59 -17.78
N LEU A 250 9.43 -13.83 -16.67
CA LEU A 250 9.20 -13.13 -15.42
C LEU A 250 9.76 -11.69 -15.48
N LYS A 251 10.94 -11.49 -16.08
CA LYS A 251 11.48 -10.16 -16.35
C LYS A 251 10.50 -9.35 -17.20
N ALA A 252 9.98 -9.94 -18.29
CA ALA A 252 9.01 -9.31 -19.17
C ALA A 252 7.72 -8.93 -18.43
N ARG A 253 7.22 -9.77 -17.50
CA ARG A 253 6.06 -9.47 -16.67
C ARG A 253 6.35 -8.29 -15.71
N ILE A 254 7.53 -8.26 -15.10
CA ILE A 254 7.90 -7.21 -14.15
C ILE A 254 7.95 -5.84 -14.83
N VAL A 255 8.48 -5.74 -16.05
CA VAL A 255 8.62 -4.47 -16.79
C VAL A 255 7.37 -4.09 -17.60
N ALA A 256 6.32 -4.91 -17.60
CA ALA A 256 5.09 -4.60 -18.33
C ALA A 256 4.34 -3.42 -17.69
N ASP A 257 3.49 -2.75 -18.46
CA ASP A 257 2.70 -1.59 -18.01
C ASP A 257 1.78 -1.88 -16.80
N ASN A 258 1.44 -3.13 -16.57
CA ASN A 258 0.72 -3.62 -15.40
C ASN A 258 1.60 -4.42 -14.42
N GLY A 259 2.92 -4.35 -14.58
CA GLY A 259 3.90 -4.99 -13.72
C GLY A 259 4.28 -4.11 -12.52
N HIS A 260 5.54 -3.65 -12.50
CA HIS A 260 6.10 -2.88 -11.39
C HIS A 260 6.97 -1.72 -11.88
N LEU A 261 7.21 -0.71 -11.03
CA LEU A 261 8.01 0.46 -11.37
C LEU A 261 9.52 0.25 -11.17
N ASP A 262 10.29 0.69 -12.16
CA ASP A 262 11.73 0.90 -12.07
C ASP A 262 12.08 2.08 -11.17
N ASN A 263 13.20 1.98 -10.44
CA ASN A 263 13.68 3.06 -9.56
C ASN A 263 13.85 4.40 -10.29
N THR A 264 14.32 4.38 -11.54
CA THR A 264 14.55 5.60 -12.33
C THR A 264 13.25 6.26 -12.76
N VAL A 265 12.23 5.46 -13.09
CA VAL A 265 10.88 5.96 -13.41
C VAL A 265 10.29 6.66 -12.18
N THR A 266 10.34 6.00 -11.03
CA THR A 266 9.88 6.57 -9.74
C THR A 266 10.63 7.85 -9.39
N ALA A 267 11.95 7.86 -9.52
CA ALA A 267 12.78 9.00 -9.20
C ALA A 267 12.50 10.23 -10.08
N ASN A 268 12.44 10.02 -11.40
CA ASN A 268 12.13 11.10 -12.35
C ASN A 268 10.73 11.65 -12.16
N TYR A 269 9.78 10.77 -11.87
CA TYR A 269 8.41 11.18 -11.58
C TYR A 269 8.36 12.06 -10.31
N LEU A 270 8.94 11.62 -9.20
CA LEU A 270 8.97 12.37 -7.95
C LEU A 270 9.65 13.74 -8.11
N ALA A 271 10.75 13.81 -8.89
CA ALA A 271 11.39 15.08 -9.21
C ALA A 271 10.47 16.00 -10.04
N SER A 272 9.68 15.46 -10.96
CA SER A 272 8.76 16.22 -11.82
C SER A 272 7.55 16.81 -11.08
N ILE A 273 7.13 16.18 -9.98
CA ILE A 273 5.96 16.61 -9.19
C ILE A 273 6.34 17.28 -7.88
N TYR A 274 7.64 17.42 -7.59
CA TYR A 274 8.09 18.04 -6.34
C TYR A 274 7.49 19.43 -6.16
N ARG A 275 7.04 19.70 -4.93
CA ARG A 275 6.58 21.00 -4.47
C ARG A 275 6.89 21.13 -2.97
N PRO A 276 7.03 22.35 -2.43
CA PRO A 276 7.43 22.58 -1.04
C PRO A 276 6.52 21.95 0.02
N GLU A 277 5.24 21.70 -0.32
CA GLU A 277 4.27 21.05 0.54
C GLU A 277 4.50 19.54 0.67
N LEU A 278 5.22 18.90 -0.25
CA LEU A 278 5.60 17.49 -0.16
C LEU A 278 6.65 17.32 0.94
N LYS A 279 6.33 16.57 1.99
CA LYS A 279 7.16 16.40 3.20
C LYS A 279 7.79 15.04 3.33
N TYR A 280 7.10 13.97 2.89
CA TYR A 280 7.61 12.60 2.94
C TYR A 280 7.33 11.84 1.66
N VAL A 281 8.31 11.06 1.26
CA VAL A 281 8.20 10.01 0.24
C VAL A 281 8.66 8.70 0.87
N PHE A 282 7.77 7.71 0.85
CA PHE A 282 8.06 6.34 1.22
C PHE A 282 8.16 5.51 -0.06
N LEU A 283 9.35 4.95 -0.32
CA LEU A 283 9.57 4.00 -1.40
C LEU A 283 9.18 2.61 -0.90
N CYS A 284 8.21 2.00 -1.53
CA CYS A 284 7.63 0.75 -1.07
C CYS A 284 7.81 -0.38 -2.10
N HIS A 285 7.47 -1.59 -1.69
CA HIS A 285 7.43 -2.81 -2.49
C HIS A 285 8.74 -3.10 -3.25
N LEU A 286 9.89 -2.91 -2.58
CA LEU A 286 11.20 -3.18 -3.16
C LEU A 286 11.40 -4.68 -3.39
N SER A 287 11.88 -5.04 -4.57
CA SER A 287 12.28 -6.41 -4.91
C SER A 287 13.44 -6.87 -4.03
N ASN A 288 13.40 -8.10 -3.54
CA ASN A 288 14.49 -8.68 -2.76
C ASN A 288 15.74 -8.95 -3.59
N ASP A 289 15.55 -9.35 -4.84
CA ASP A 289 16.61 -9.86 -5.70
C ASP A 289 17.10 -8.81 -6.71
N ASN A 290 16.26 -7.83 -7.02
CA ASN A 290 16.52 -6.87 -8.08
C ASN A 290 16.54 -5.42 -7.58
N ASN A 291 16.68 -5.21 -6.26
CA ASN A 291 16.78 -3.88 -5.67
C ASN A 291 17.51 -3.94 -4.31
N THR A 292 17.91 -2.77 -3.83
CA THR A 292 18.31 -2.55 -2.43
C THR A 292 17.72 -1.25 -1.91
N PRO A 293 17.47 -1.10 -0.59
CA PRO A 293 17.00 0.16 -0.02
C PRO A 293 17.93 1.34 -0.36
N ASP A 294 19.24 1.13 -0.31
CA ASP A 294 20.23 2.18 -0.60
C ASP A 294 20.17 2.61 -2.07
N LEU A 295 20.09 1.65 -3.01
CA LEU A 295 20.00 1.95 -4.44
C LEU A 295 18.71 2.71 -4.79
N ALA A 296 17.57 2.29 -4.24
CA ALA A 296 16.30 2.96 -4.46
C ALA A 296 16.33 4.41 -3.92
N THR A 297 16.79 4.59 -2.69
CA THR A 297 16.89 5.94 -2.09
C THR A 297 17.93 6.82 -2.78
N GLU A 298 19.10 6.29 -3.15
CA GLU A 298 20.12 7.02 -3.89
C GLU A 298 19.61 7.51 -5.25
N THR A 299 18.90 6.64 -5.99
CA THR A 299 18.33 7.00 -7.29
C THR A 299 17.36 8.18 -7.17
N VAL A 300 16.45 8.14 -6.18
CA VAL A 300 15.50 9.22 -5.94
C VAL A 300 16.19 10.48 -5.45
N ASN A 301 17.15 10.37 -4.52
CA ASN A 301 17.89 11.51 -3.99
C ASN A 301 18.70 12.21 -5.07
N ASN A 302 19.31 11.48 -5.99
CA ASN A 302 20.06 12.05 -7.11
C ASN A 302 19.15 12.83 -8.07
N ALA A 303 17.96 12.30 -8.40
CA ALA A 303 17.00 13.02 -9.23
C ALA A 303 16.48 14.31 -8.57
N LEU A 304 16.21 14.28 -7.25
CA LEU A 304 15.80 15.46 -6.50
C LEU A 304 16.95 16.47 -6.34
N ALA A 305 18.18 16.02 -6.12
CA ALA A 305 19.36 16.87 -6.05
C ALA A 305 19.63 17.59 -7.38
N ALA A 306 19.35 16.95 -8.52
CA ALA A 306 19.48 17.57 -9.84
C ALA A 306 18.57 18.81 -10.05
N ILE A 307 17.48 18.89 -9.28
CA ILE A 307 16.57 20.06 -9.24
C ILE A 307 16.80 20.94 -7.99
N GLY A 308 17.92 20.73 -7.26
CA GLY A 308 18.33 21.55 -6.12
C GLY A 308 17.64 21.20 -4.79
N ILE A 309 17.02 20.04 -4.67
CA ILE A 309 16.29 19.62 -3.46
C ILE A 309 17.18 18.71 -2.60
N THR A 310 17.40 19.12 -1.35
CA THR A 310 18.06 18.29 -0.33
C THR A 310 17.05 17.40 0.38
N THR A 311 17.41 16.15 0.59
CA THR A 311 16.57 15.14 1.24
C THR A 311 17.12 14.73 2.60
N GLY A 312 16.23 14.36 3.53
CA GLY A 312 16.54 13.61 4.75
C GLY A 312 16.16 12.15 4.58
N ASP A 313 16.63 11.30 5.49
CA ASP A 313 16.43 9.84 5.49
C ASP A 313 15.17 9.38 6.25
N GLY A 314 14.30 10.31 6.65
CA GLY A 314 13.13 10.02 7.46
C GLY A 314 13.43 9.73 8.93
N SER A 315 14.70 9.69 9.33
CA SER A 315 15.09 9.50 10.73
C SER A 315 14.73 10.71 11.61
N ASN A 316 14.64 10.47 12.90
CA ASN A 316 14.47 11.54 13.87
C ASN A 316 15.77 12.31 14.19
N SER A 317 16.83 12.12 13.39
CA SER A 317 18.08 12.82 13.61
C SER A 317 17.92 14.33 13.39
N PRO A 318 18.61 15.21 14.15
CA PRO A 318 18.44 16.65 14.00
C PRO A 318 18.84 17.18 12.61
N THR A 319 19.74 16.49 11.90
CA THR A 319 20.19 16.86 10.56
C THR A 319 19.16 16.44 9.51
N ALA A 320 18.76 15.17 9.51
CA ALA A 320 17.74 14.67 8.59
C ALA A 320 16.42 15.42 8.77
N SER A 321 16.03 15.69 10.01
CA SER A 321 14.78 16.37 10.32
C SER A 321 14.66 17.81 9.77
N ARG A 322 15.75 18.46 9.37
CA ARG A 322 15.77 19.82 8.79
C ARG A 322 15.59 19.83 7.27
N ALA A 323 15.82 18.72 6.60
CA ALA A 323 15.63 18.66 5.15
C ALA A 323 14.17 18.94 4.77
N PRO A 324 13.93 19.66 3.65
CA PRO A 324 12.57 20.02 3.22
C PRO A 324 11.72 18.82 2.87
N LEU A 325 12.33 17.75 2.37
CA LEU A 325 11.69 16.49 2.00
C LEU A 325 12.42 15.33 2.69
N GLN A 326 11.66 14.37 3.20
CA GLN A 326 12.17 13.10 3.71
C GLN A 326 11.93 12.00 2.68
N VAL A 327 12.94 11.19 2.39
CA VAL A 327 12.83 10.01 1.50
C VAL A 327 13.27 8.78 2.28
N MET A 328 12.42 7.77 2.36
CA MET A 328 12.68 6.54 3.09
C MET A 328 12.27 5.33 2.25
N ALA A 329 13.18 4.39 2.03
CA ALA A 329 12.81 3.06 1.56
C ALA A 329 12.25 2.24 2.72
N LEU A 330 11.03 1.70 2.54
CA LEU A 330 10.38 0.90 3.56
C LEU A 330 11.04 -0.48 3.67
N PRO A 331 11.36 -0.94 4.90
CA PRO A 331 11.99 -2.23 5.10
C PRO A 331 11.04 -3.37 4.69
N ARG A 332 11.62 -4.39 4.06
CA ARG A 332 10.87 -5.54 3.55
C ARG A 332 10.33 -6.43 4.67
N PHE A 333 11.17 -6.74 5.65
CA PHE A 333 10.87 -7.72 6.70
C PHE A 333 10.74 -7.10 8.09
N ASP A 334 11.14 -5.85 8.26
CA ASP A 334 11.15 -5.18 9.56
C ASP A 334 10.11 -4.09 9.65
N SER A 335 9.87 -3.59 10.86
CA SER A 335 9.02 -2.43 11.09
C SER A 335 9.88 -1.16 11.08
N THR A 336 9.31 -0.08 10.57
CA THR A 336 9.94 1.25 10.67
C THR A 336 9.93 1.81 12.09
N GLY A 337 9.12 1.21 13.01
CA GLY A 337 8.71 1.95 14.21
C GLY A 337 7.80 3.13 13.85
N ILE A 338 7.51 3.99 14.84
CA ILE A 338 6.69 5.19 14.61
C ILE A 338 7.50 6.25 13.86
N VAL A 339 6.97 6.63 12.70
CA VAL A 339 7.34 7.86 12.01
C VAL A 339 6.25 8.90 12.26
N THR A 340 6.61 10.04 12.84
CA THR A 340 5.67 11.16 13.02
C THR A 340 5.69 12.02 11.78
N LEU A 341 4.57 12.04 11.05
CA LEU A 341 4.45 12.78 9.81
C LEU A 341 4.29 14.27 10.10
N ARG A 342 5.13 15.10 9.47
CA ARG A 342 5.07 16.55 9.62
C ARG A 342 3.96 17.08 8.73
N LEU A 343 3.18 17.98 9.28
CA LEU A 343 2.26 18.78 8.46
C LEU A 343 3.03 19.89 7.75
N PRO A 344 2.57 20.31 6.56
CA PRO A 344 3.16 21.42 5.78
C PRO A 344 3.26 22.73 6.55
#